data_09d1cc131de1822e94c850656e28a24b
#
_entry.id   09d1cc131de1822e94c850656e28a24b
#
_cell.length_a   1.000
_cell.length_b   1.000
_cell.length_c   1.000
_cell.angle_alpha   90.00
_cell.angle_beta   90.00
_cell.angle_gamma   90.00
#
_symmetry.space_group_name_H-M   'P 1'
#
loop_
_entity.id
_entity.type
_entity.pdbx_description
1 polymer ?
#
loop_
_entity_poly.entity_id
_entity_poly.type
_entity_poly.pdbx_seq_one_letter_code
_entity_poly.pdbx_strand_id
1 'polypeptide(L)'
;TVFARTGEAPGTRGLSAFVVRSDTPGFEVAERLDVMAPHPLARLRFKGCRIPLSQRLGGPGEGFKLAMRTLDIFRASVAGAALGFARRALDEAVAYAKNRRMFGQTLADFQLTQAALGEMASMIDAAALLTYRAAWMRDVQGVRTTREAAMAKMLATENAQRVIDRALQMHGG
;
A
#
# COMPACT_ATOMS: atom_id res chain seq x y z
N THR A 1 0.01 17.21 -4.50
CA THR A 1 1.45 17.45 -4.76
C THR A 1 1.78 17.09 -6.19
N VAL A 2 2.53 17.97 -6.89
CA VAL A 2 2.98 17.76 -8.27
C VAL A 2 4.50 17.73 -8.27
N PHE A 3 5.09 16.76 -8.95
CA PHE A 3 6.51 16.68 -9.23
C PHE A 3 6.71 17.09 -10.69
N ALA A 4 7.53 18.12 -10.88
CA ALA A 4 7.77 18.69 -12.20
C ALA A 4 9.27 18.85 -12.44
N ARG A 5 9.65 18.78 -13.73
CA ARG A 5 11.01 19.08 -14.15
C ARG A 5 11.20 20.60 -14.20
N THR A 6 12.13 21.09 -13.42
CA THR A 6 12.44 22.53 -13.31
C THR A 6 13.78 22.90 -13.96
N GLY A 7 14.54 21.92 -14.43
CA GLY A 7 15.69 22.15 -15.32
C GLY A 7 17.03 22.46 -14.64
N GLU A 8 17.12 22.39 -13.31
CA GLU A 8 18.35 22.73 -12.58
C GLU A 8 19.50 21.75 -12.86
N ALA A 9 19.20 20.49 -13.18
CA ALA A 9 20.19 19.47 -13.50
C ALA A 9 19.56 18.31 -14.27
N PRO A 10 20.36 17.47 -14.97
CA PRO A 10 19.85 16.28 -15.63
C PRO A 10 19.39 15.22 -14.61
N GLY A 11 18.54 14.30 -15.08
CA GLY A 11 18.06 13.16 -14.28
C GLY A 11 17.16 13.59 -13.11
N THR A 12 17.28 12.91 -12.00
CA THR A 12 16.44 13.08 -10.81
C THR A 12 16.68 14.41 -10.08
N ARG A 13 17.85 15.01 -10.26
CA ARG A 13 18.20 16.30 -9.66
C ARG A 13 17.50 17.50 -10.33
N GLY A 14 16.91 17.31 -11.48
CA GLY A 14 16.10 18.33 -12.16
C GLY A 14 14.62 18.29 -11.81
N LEU A 15 14.22 17.55 -10.78
CA LEU A 15 12.82 17.44 -10.34
C LEU A 15 12.57 18.21 -9.05
N SER A 16 11.57 19.09 -9.07
CA SER A 16 11.08 19.80 -7.89
C SER A 16 9.64 19.40 -7.56
N ALA A 17 9.24 19.58 -6.32
CA ALA A 17 7.88 19.26 -5.86
C ALA A 17 7.13 20.53 -5.47
N PHE A 18 5.83 20.58 -5.78
CA PHE A 18 4.96 21.73 -5.53
C PHE A 18 3.62 21.29 -4.93
N VAL A 19 3.09 22.09 -4.02
CA VAL A 19 1.68 22.02 -3.64
C VAL A 19 0.88 22.79 -4.68
N VAL A 20 -0.03 22.11 -5.38
CA VAL A 20 -0.95 22.76 -6.32
C VAL A 20 -2.36 22.62 -5.75
N ARG A 21 -3.02 23.73 -5.54
CA ARG A 21 -4.41 23.77 -5.08
C ARG A 21 -5.34 23.46 -6.23
N SER A 22 -6.50 22.89 -5.92
CA SER A 22 -7.52 22.54 -6.93
C SER A 22 -8.14 23.77 -7.61
N ASP A 23 -8.10 24.92 -6.95
CA ASP A 23 -8.60 26.19 -7.46
C ASP A 23 -7.54 27.03 -8.20
N THR A 24 -6.32 26.48 -8.41
CA THR A 24 -5.26 27.20 -9.13
C THR A 24 -5.66 27.43 -10.59
N PRO A 25 -5.62 28.68 -11.10
CA PRO A 25 -5.93 28.96 -12.50
C PRO A 25 -5.04 28.14 -13.46
N GLY A 26 -5.68 27.53 -14.45
CA GLY A 26 -5.00 26.67 -15.42
C GLY A 26 -4.79 25.22 -14.99
N PHE A 27 -5.21 24.84 -13.78
CA PHE A 27 -5.33 23.44 -13.36
C PHE A 27 -6.73 22.91 -13.64
N GLU A 28 -6.83 21.75 -14.26
CA GLU A 28 -8.12 21.09 -14.52
C GLU A 28 -8.01 19.57 -14.41
N VAL A 29 -9.09 18.93 -14.02
CA VAL A 29 -9.30 17.49 -14.14
C VAL A 29 -9.82 17.22 -15.55
N ALA A 30 -8.93 16.82 -16.45
CA ALA A 30 -9.27 16.59 -17.85
C ALA A 30 -10.14 15.34 -18.06
N GLU A 31 -9.97 14.32 -17.22
CA GLU A 31 -10.68 13.05 -17.32
C GLU A 31 -10.64 12.34 -15.96
N ARG A 32 -11.76 11.78 -15.54
CA ARG A 32 -11.79 10.82 -14.42
C ARG A 32 -11.55 9.42 -14.95
N LEU A 33 -10.72 8.65 -14.26
CA LEU A 33 -10.38 7.28 -14.64
C LEU A 33 -11.13 6.32 -13.73
N ASP A 34 -12.04 5.57 -14.31
CA ASP A 34 -12.74 4.49 -13.60
C ASP A 34 -11.86 3.27 -13.57
N VAL A 35 -11.65 2.74 -12.37
CA VAL A 35 -10.87 1.53 -12.12
C VAL A 35 -11.68 0.58 -11.25
N MET A 36 -11.32 -0.71 -11.29
CA MET A 36 -12.03 -1.75 -10.55
C MET A 36 -12.05 -1.50 -9.03
N ALA A 37 -10.98 -0.94 -8.47
CA ALA A 37 -10.96 -0.46 -7.09
C ALA A 37 -11.48 0.99 -7.02
N PRO A 38 -12.23 1.39 -5.97
CA PRO A 38 -12.81 2.73 -5.88
C PRO A 38 -11.75 3.78 -5.49
N HIS A 39 -10.81 4.06 -6.39
CA HIS A 39 -9.80 5.10 -6.21
C HIS A 39 -10.13 6.34 -7.05
N PRO A 40 -9.99 7.55 -6.49
CA PRO A 40 -10.22 8.79 -7.22
C PRO A 40 -9.04 9.11 -8.14
N LEU A 41 -8.94 8.38 -9.25
CA LEU A 41 -7.91 8.60 -10.26
C LEU A 41 -8.40 9.56 -11.34
N ALA A 42 -7.48 10.36 -11.87
CA ALA A 42 -7.80 11.32 -12.92
C ALA A 42 -6.58 11.65 -13.78
N ARG A 43 -6.84 12.02 -15.01
CA ARG A 43 -5.87 12.73 -15.85
C ARG A 43 -5.95 14.23 -15.55
N LEU A 44 -4.82 14.80 -15.14
CA LEU A 44 -4.72 16.21 -14.82
C LEU A 44 -4.09 16.97 -15.97
N ARG A 45 -4.58 18.20 -16.21
CA ARG A 45 -4.04 19.11 -17.20
C ARG A 45 -3.62 20.41 -16.55
N PHE A 46 -2.45 20.91 -16.95
CA PHE A 46 -1.89 22.18 -16.50
C PHE A 46 -1.65 23.08 -17.71
N LYS A 47 -2.38 24.18 -17.82
CA LYS A 47 -2.29 25.11 -18.94
C LYS A 47 -2.03 26.51 -18.40
N GLY A 48 -0.81 27.00 -18.55
CA GLY A 48 -0.41 28.30 -18.02
C GLY A 48 -0.56 28.42 -16.49
N CYS A 49 -0.53 27.29 -15.78
CA CYS A 49 -0.72 27.22 -14.34
C CYS A 49 0.50 27.80 -13.62
N ARG A 50 0.34 28.93 -12.96
CA ARG A 50 1.41 29.62 -12.23
C ARG A 50 1.35 29.28 -10.76
N ILE A 51 2.45 28.74 -10.24
CA ILE A 51 2.60 28.31 -8.84
C ILE A 51 3.60 29.24 -8.13
N PRO A 52 3.21 29.91 -7.04
CA PRO A 52 4.12 30.69 -6.23
C PRO A 52 5.29 29.84 -5.70
N LEU A 53 6.49 30.41 -5.64
CA LEU A 53 7.64 29.70 -5.09
C LEU A 53 7.46 29.27 -3.63
N SER A 54 6.63 29.97 -2.88
CA SER A 54 6.25 29.57 -1.50
C SER A 54 5.51 28.25 -1.41
N GLN A 55 4.96 27.74 -2.52
CA GLN A 55 4.31 26.43 -2.60
C GLN A 55 5.26 25.31 -3.04
N ARG A 56 6.54 25.63 -3.27
CA ARG A 56 7.55 24.60 -3.52
C ARG A 56 7.89 23.87 -2.20
N LEU A 57 7.97 22.56 -2.27
CA LEU A 57 8.38 21.69 -1.18
C LEU A 57 9.87 21.42 -1.26
N GLY A 58 10.62 21.88 -0.27
CA GLY A 58 12.08 21.78 -0.25
C GLY A 58 12.80 22.73 -1.22
N GLY A 59 14.07 22.47 -1.48
CA GLY A 59 14.90 23.23 -2.42
C GLY A 59 14.66 22.87 -3.89
N PRO A 60 15.22 23.66 -4.83
CA PRO A 60 15.22 23.31 -6.25
C PRO A 60 15.88 21.96 -6.47
N GLY A 61 15.30 21.10 -7.31
CA GLY A 61 15.87 19.79 -7.63
C GLY A 61 15.74 18.71 -6.53
N GLU A 62 15.09 19.01 -5.39
CA GLU A 62 14.93 18.04 -4.29
C GLU A 62 13.67 17.18 -4.39
N GLY A 63 12.86 17.34 -5.43
CA GLY A 63 11.57 16.63 -5.56
C GLY A 63 11.70 15.12 -5.53
N PHE A 64 12.70 14.55 -6.20
CA PHE A 64 12.92 13.10 -6.17
C PHE A 64 13.28 12.59 -4.77
N LYS A 65 14.15 13.31 -4.06
CA LYS A 65 14.52 12.97 -2.68
C LYS A 65 13.30 13.00 -1.76
N LEU A 66 12.43 14.00 -1.93
CA LEU A 66 11.19 14.13 -1.18
C LEU A 66 10.26 12.95 -1.48
N ALA A 67 10.08 12.58 -2.76
CA ALA A 67 9.28 11.44 -3.16
C ALA A 67 9.76 10.13 -2.51
N MET A 68 11.07 9.85 -2.54
CA MET A 68 11.64 8.64 -1.95
C MET A 68 11.45 8.59 -0.42
N ARG A 69 11.61 9.72 0.27
CA ARG A 69 11.36 9.80 1.71
C ARG A 69 9.89 9.55 2.05
N THR A 70 8.98 10.04 1.23
CA THR A 70 7.53 9.81 1.38
C THR A 70 7.20 8.32 1.17
N LEU A 71 7.80 7.68 0.16
CA LEU A 71 7.61 6.24 -0.10
C LEU A 71 8.11 5.36 1.06
N ASP A 72 9.18 5.74 1.74
CA ASP A 72 9.69 5.00 2.90
C ASP A 72 8.64 4.96 4.04
N ILE A 73 7.77 5.99 4.14
CA ILE A 73 6.66 6.03 5.09
C ILE A 73 5.47 5.22 4.59
N PHE A 74 5.01 5.52 3.37
CA PHE A 74 3.79 4.92 2.84
C PHE A 74 3.90 3.42 2.57
N ARG A 75 5.08 2.89 2.30
CA ARG A 75 5.27 1.45 2.17
C ARG A 75 4.88 0.70 3.44
N ALA A 76 5.25 1.21 4.61
CA ALA A 76 4.86 0.60 5.89
C ALA A 76 3.34 0.68 6.13
N SER A 77 2.69 1.81 5.81
CA SER A 77 1.23 1.93 5.96
C SER A 77 0.46 1.06 4.96
N VAL A 78 0.96 0.90 3.73
CA VAL A 78 0.39 -0.06 2.75
C VAL A 78 0.52 -1.50 3.25
N ALA A 79 1.66 -1.85 3.86
CA ALA A 79 1.83 -3.16 4.51
C ALA A 79 0.79 -3.38 5.63
N GLY A 80 0.55 -2.36 6.46
CA GLY A 80 -0.48 -2.39 7.50
C GLY A 80 -1.89 -2.60 6.96
N ALA A 81 -2.24 -1.93 5.86
CA ALA A 81 -3.53 -2.13 5.19
C ALA A 81 -3.67 -3.57 4.64
N ALA A 82 -2.64 -4.09 3.99
CA ALA A 82 -2.62 -5.47 3.49
C ALA A 82 -2.79 -6.50 4.61
N LEU A 83 -2.15 -6.28 5.76
CA LEU A 83 -2.35 -7.11 6.97
C LEU A 83 -3.79 -7.10 7.45
N GLY A 84 -4.45 -5.94 7.44
CA GLY A 84 -5.87 -5.81 7.79
C GLY A 84 -6.76 -6.69 6.90
N PHE A 85 -6.54 -6.64 5.59
CA PHE A 85 -7.28 -7.48 4.64
C PHE A 85 -7.02 -8.97 4.85
N ALA A 86 -5.75 -9.37 5.05
CA ALA A 86 -5.38 -10.76 5.27
C ALA A 86 -5.99 -11.32 6.57
N ARG A 87 -5.95 -10.55 7.67
CA ARG A 87 -6.56 -10.92 8.94
C ARG A 87 -8.06 -11.12 8.79
N ARG A 88 -8.75 -10.18 8.16
CA ARG A 88 -10.18 -10.30 7.91
C ARG A 88 -10.50 -11.53 7.06
N ALA A 89 -9.75 -11.80 6.02
CA ALA A 89 -9.95 -12.98 5.18
C ALA A 89 -9.77 -14.30 5.97
N LEU A 90 -8.75 -14.37 6.84
CA LEU A 90 -8.54 -15.52 7.71
C LEU A 90 -9.70 -15.70 8.70
N ASP A 91 -10.16 -14.62 9.35
CA ASP A 91 -11.27 -14.67 10.31
C ASP A 91 -12.55 -15.20 9.65
N GLU A 92 -12.89 -14.73 8.45
CA GLU A 92 -14.04 -15.19 7.68
C GLU A 92 -13.89 -16.66 7.27
N ALA A 93 -12.71 -17.08 6.82
CA ALA A 93 -12.43 -18.46 6.45
C ALA A 93 -12.57 -19.42 7.65
N VAL A 94 -12.06 -19.02 8.82
CA VAL A 94 -12.18 -19.79 10.06
C VAL A 94 -13.65 -19.91 10.48
N ALA A 95 -14.39 -18.81 10.47
CA ALA A 95 -15.80 -18.79 10.82
C ALA A 95 -16.62 -19.69 9.88
N TYR A 96 -16.36 -19.59 8.58
CA TYR A 96 -17.03 -20.45 7.58
C TYR A 96 -16.68 -21.92 7.78
N ALA A 97 -15.40 -22.27 7.94
CA ALA A 97 -14.96 -23.65 8.11
C ALA A 97 -15.55 -24.33 9.34
N LYS A 98 -15.75 -23.60 10.45
CA LYS A 98 -16.40 -24.11 11.66
C LYS A 98 -17.89 -24.38 11.48
N ASN A 99 -18.56 -23.68 10.58
CA ASN A 99 -20.01 -23.79 10.40
C ASN A 99 -20.41 -24.67 9.21
N ARG A 100 -19.57 -24.76 8.16
CA ARG A 100 -19.86 -25.55 6.95
C ARG A 100 -19.76 -27.03 7.25
N ARG A 101 -20.88 -27.76 7.13
CA ARG A 101 -20.90 -29.20 7.27
C ARG A 101 -20.84 -29.91 5.92
N MET A 102 -20.05 -30.98 5.85
CA MET A 102 -19.95 -31.86 4.70
C MET A 102 -19.42 -33.24 5.14
N PHE A 103 -19.89 -34.30 4.51
CA PHE A 103 -19.46 -35.66 4.82
C PHE A 103 -19.56 -36.05 6.33
N GLY A 104 -20.58 -35.55 7.05
CA GLY A 104 -20.80 -35.87 8.46
C GLY A 104 -19.99 -35.04 9.48
N GLN A 105 -19.13 -34.17 9.06
CA GLN A 105 -18.29 -33.35 9.93
C GLN A 105 -18.20 -31.87 9.44
N THR A 106 -17.53 -30.99 10.15
CA THR A 106 -17.32 -29.61 9.70
C THR A 106 -16.14 -29.52 8.74
N LEU A 107 -16.11 -28.48 7.93
CA LEU A 107 -14.96 -28.22 7.05
C LEU A 107 -13.66 -28.06 7.87
N ALA A 108 -13.75 -27.53 9.09
CA ALA A 108 -12.62 -27.37 10.00
C ALA A 108 -12.02 -28.69 10.50
N ASP A 109 -12.75 -29.79 10.43
CA ASP A 109 -12.28 -31.11 10.88
C ASP A 109 -11.35 -31.78 9.85
N PHE A 110 -11.29 -31.27 8.62
CA PHE A 110 -10.43 -31.83 7.59
C PHE A 110 -8.99 -31.32 7.72
N GLN A 111 -8.02 -32.23 7.69
CA GLN A 111 -6.60 -31.90 7.85
C GLN A 111 -6.09 -30.91 6.79
N LEU A 112 -6.54 -30.99 5.54
CA LEU A 112 -6.17 -30.04 4.49
C LEU A 112 -6.65 -28.62 4.80
N THR A 113 -7.84 -28.48 5.38
CA THR A 113 -8.36 -27.18 5.83
C THR A 113 -7.53 -26.63 6.98
N GLN A 114 -7.22 -27.47 7.96
CA GLN A 114 -6.38 -27.09 9.11
C GLN A 114 -4.97 -26.65 8.65
N ALA A 115 -4.35 -27.39 7.73
CA ALA A 115 -3.05 -27.05 7.17
C ALA A 115 -3.09 -25.70 6.44
N ALA A 116 -4.12 -25.48 5.61
CA ALA A 116 -4.29 -24.22 4.89
C ALA A 116 -4.49 -23.01 5.83
N LEU A 117 -5.32 -23.16 6.87
CA LEU A 117 -5.52 -22.12 7.89
C LEU A 117 -4.23 -21.83 8.67
N GLY A 118 -3.46 -22.86 9.03
CA GLY A 118 -2.17 -22.73 9.70
C GLY A 118 -1.14 -21.97 8.83
N GLU A 119 -1.07 -22.28 7.53
CA GLU A 119 -0.21 -21.55 6.59
C GLU A 119 -0.64 -20.07 6.44
N MET A 120 -1.96 -19.81 6.33
CA MET A 120 -2.48 -18.43 6.26
C MET A 120 -2.10 -17.63 7.51
N ALA A 121 -2.26 -18.19 8.70
CA ALA A 121 -1.87 -17.56 9.95
C ALA A 121 -0.36 -17.25 9.98
N SER A 122 0.49 -18.22 9.60
CA SER A 122 1.94 -18.04 9.54
C SER A 122 2.38 -16.94 8.57
N MET A 123 1.73 -16.84 7.40
CA MET A 123 1.97 -15.78 6.42
C MET A 123 1.63 -14.40 6.98
N ILE A 124 0.53 -14.29 7.74
CA ILE A 124 0.10 -13.05 8.38
C ILE A 124 1.08 -12.63 9.47
N ASP A 125 1.48 -13.55 10.33
CA ASP A 125 2.40 -13.25 11.43
C ASP A 125 3.78 -12.81 10.91
N ALA A 126 4.33 -13.52 9.92
CA ALA A 126 5.58 -13.14 9.29
C ALA A 126 5.53 -11.71 8.70
N ALA A 127 4.43 -11.39 8.01
CA ALA A 127 4.23 -10.05 7.45
C ALA A 127 4.03 -8.98 8.54
N ALA A 128 3.33 -9.32 9.63
CA ALA A 128 3.11 -8.43 10.77
C ALA A 128 4.44 -8.06 11.44
N LEU A 129 5.30 -9.05 11.73
CA LEU A 129 6.61 -8.85 12.34
C LEU A 129 7.48 -7.90 11.51
N LEU A 130 7.53 -8.07 10.18
CA LEU A 130 8.29 -7.16 9.31
C LEU A 130 7.69 -5.76 9.29
N THR A 131 6.35 -5.64 9.27
CA THR A 131 5.65 -4.35 9.26
C THR A 131 5.90 -3.59 10.55
N TYR A 132 5.73 -4.23 11.70
CA TYR A 132 5.99 -3.61 13.01
C TYR A 132 7.46 -3.30 13.23
N ARG A 133 8.37 -4.16 12.75
CA ARG A 133 9.81 -3.87 12.78
C ARG A 133 10.14 -2.60 12.00
N ALA A 134 9.59 -2.42 10.80
CA ALA A 134 9.83 -1.23 9.98
C ALA A 134 9.33 0.04 10.68
N ALA A 135 8.13 -0.01 11.28
CA ALA A 135 7.56 1.08 12.05
C ALA A 135 8.41 1.40 13.30
N TRP A 136 8.74 0.39 14.09
CA TRP A 136 9.54 0.54 15.32
C TRP A 136 10.94 1.13 15.05
N MET A 137 11.64 0.61 14.03
CA MET A 137 12.97 1.14 13.67
C MET A 137 12.91 2.61 13.28
N ARG A 138 11.82 3.04 12.63
CA ARG A 138 11.61 4.43 12.28
C ARG A 138 11.24 5.29 13.48
N ASP A 139 10.20 4.87 14.23
CA ASP A 139 9.54 5.72 15.21
C ASP A 139 10.26 5.72 16.57
N VAL A 140 10.92 4.61 16.92
CA VAL A 140 11.63 4.44 18.18
C VAL A 140 13.14 4.63 18.01
N GLN A 141 13.74 4.02 16.99
CA GLN A 141 15.19 4.14 16.76
C GLN A 141 15.57 5.37 15.92
N GLY A 142 14.61 6.03 15.29
CA GLY A 142 14.86 7.23 14.46
C GLY A 142 15.72 7.01 13.23
N VAL A 143 15.86 5.75 12.77
CA VAL A 143 16.71 5.41 11.63
C VAL A 143 15.94 5.42 10.31
N ARG A 144 16.65 5.60 9.21
CA ARG A 144 16.06 5.48 7.87
C ARG A 144 15.74 4.02 7.56
N THR A 145 14.50 3.74 7.16
CA THR A 145 13.94 2.38 7.02
C THR A 145 13.58 2.01 5.58
N THR A 146 14.35 2.46 4.58
CA THR A 146 14.07 2.19 3.16
C THR A 146 13.97 0.70 2.85
N ARG A 147 14.92 -0.10 3.34
CA ARG A 147 14.95 -1.56 3.15
C ARG A 147 13.80 -2.24 3.91
N GLU A 148 13.66 -1.93 5.18
CA GLU A 148 12.66 -2.51 6.07
C GLU A 148 11.22 -2.24 5.57
N ALA A 149 10.94 -1.02 5.17
CA ALA A 149 9.65 -0.63 4.61
C ALA A 149 9.37 -1.32 3.25
N ALA A 150 10.40 -1.47 2.40
CA ALA A 150 10.26 -2.19 1.14
C ALA A 150 9.97 -3.68 1.35
N MET A 151 10.70 -4.34 2.26
CA MET A 151 10.48 -5.76 2.63
C MET A 151 9.09 -5.95 3.23
N ALA A 152 8.68 -5.09 4.17
CA ALA A 152 7.38 -5.15 4.81
C ALA A 152 6.25 -5.03 3.76
N LYS A 153 6.31 -4.01 2.90
CA LYS A 153 5.31 -3.81 1.85
C LYS A 153 5.23 -5.01 0.91
N MET A 154 6.36 -5.48 0.40
CA MET A 154 6.42 -6.60 -0.53
C MET A 154 5.79 -7.85 0.10
N LEU A 155 6.29 -8.28 1.26
CA LEU A 155 5.81 -9.51 1.89
C LEU A 155 4.34 -9.41 2.31
N ALA A 156 3.93 -8.29 2.90
CA ALA A 156 2.55 -8.12 3.38
C ALA A 156 1.54 -8.15 2.22
N THR A 157 1.83 -7.48 1.10
CA THR A 157 0.91 -7.45 -0.05
C THR A 157 0.84 -8.78 -0.78
N GLU A 158 1.97 -9.47 -0.97
CA GLU A 158 2.02 -10.79 -1.59
C GLU A 158 1.31 -11.86 -0.72
N ASN A 159 1.60 -11.87 0.58
CA ASN A 159 0.95 -12.79 1.50
C ASN A 159 -0.56 -12.50 1.63
N ALA A 160 -0.97 -11.23 1.68
CA ALA A 160 -2.38 -10.88 1.73
C ALA A 160 -3.15 -11.43 0.53
N GLN A 161 -2.61 -11.32 -0.69
CA GLN A 161 -3.23 -11.87 -1.88
C GLN A 161 -3.40 -13.40 -1.77
N ARG A 162 -2.35 -14.11 -1.34
CA ARG A 162 -2.40 -15.57 -1.15
C ARG A 162 -3.40 -16.00 -0.08
N VAL A 163 -3.47 -15.25 1.02
CA VAL A 163 -4.44 -15.52 2.11
C VAL A 163 -5.87 -15.29 1.63
N ILE A 164 -6.12 -14.19 0.89
CA ILE A 164 -7.45 -13.88 0.35
C ILE A 164 -7.88 -14.95 -0.65
N ASP A 165 -7.01 -15.36 -1.57
CA ASP A 165 -7.31 -16.41 -2.56
C ASP A 165 -7.66 -17.74 -1.88
N ARG A 166 -6.89 -18.12 -0.84
CA ARG A 166 -7.18 -19.34 -0.07
C ARG A 166 -8.48 -19.25 0.72
N ALA A 167 -8.76 -18.10 1.33
CA ALA A 167 -10.01 -17.86 2.03
C ALA A 167 -11.21 -17.98 1.07
N LEU A 168 -11.11 -17.34 -0.11
CA LEU A 168 -12.12 -17.43 -1.16
C LEU A 168 -12.34 -18.89 -1.59
N GLN A 169 -11.27 -19.64 -1.81
CA GLN A 169 -11.36 -21.07 -2.18
C GLN A 169 -12.09 -21.91 -1.12
N MET A 170 -11.92 -21.60 0.16
CA MET A 170 -12.63 -22.31 1.25
C MET A 170 -14.14 -22.07 1.22
N HIS A 171 -14.59 -20.92 0.75
CA HIS A 171 -16.02 -20.62 0.62
C HIS A 171 -16.67 -21.35 -0.56
N GLY A 172 -15.88 -21.85 -1.49
CA GLY A 172 -16.33 -22.52 -2.71
C GLY A 172 -16.60 -21.51 -3.84
N GLY A 173 -16.99 -22.03 -5.00
CA GLY A 173 -17.32 -21.23 -6.18
C GLY A 173 -18.81 -20.93 -6.28
#